data_cd245e57885dbb68a2b3f20b7aa4b14e
#
_entry.id   cd245e57885dbb68a2b3f20b7aa4b14e
#
_cell.length_a   1.000
_cell.length_b   1.000
_cell.length_c   1.000
_cell.angle_alpha   90.00
_cell.angle_beta   90.00
_cell.angle_gamma   90.00
#
_symmetry.space_group_name_H-M   'P 1'
#
loop_
_entity.id
_entity.type
_entity.pdbx_description
1 polymer ?
#
loop_
_entity_poly.entity_id
_entity_poly.type
_entity_poly.pdbx_seq_one_letter_code
_entity_poly.pdbx_strand_id
1 'polypeptide(L)'
;MTWLISDEARKHRAFREVWVAYLLGGLYLLLGLYTEISEQNYSALYDAQQKWWFVQQNIRSYGATLTAFLLAVGLPRLVCCEKEYRTDNLVGTAALGHRYTWRAKTAFTVLYCAAIIFIIGAASLLVNGGAFGFEGALSPVTGGVYFADTALPPMSNLAYCALQYGFLFLGALYFAGFILIVAALTRRTALSLFLCGGSYLLFFAYSAVGFQLPYFLRVPLGALYRFGFGGYLLQESYSWVFPYLWSDVWKPVLLGIGMILLEFFLFWRIWRRKMKA
;
A
#
# COMPACT_ATOMS: atom_id res chain seq x y z
N MET A 1 20.82 -15.45 5.43
CA MET A 1 19.94 -14.27 5.16
C MET A 1 18.66 -14.33 5.95
N THR A 2 18.04 -15.48 6.13
CA THR A 2 16.79 -15.67 6.89
C THR A 2 16.88 -15.16 8.34
N TRP A 3 17.99 -15.39 9.05
CA TRP A 3 18.17 -14.90 10.43
C TRP A 3 18.23 -13.36 10.53
N LEU A 4 18.79 -12.67 9.52
CA LEU A 4 18.80 -11.20 9.49
C LEU A 4 17.39 -10.63 9.30
N ILE A 5 16.57 -11.25 8.46
CA ILE A 5 15.17 -10.86 8.27
C ILE A 5 14.39 -11.11 9.57
N SER A 6 14.64 -12.23 10.25
CA SER A 6 14.05 -12.54 11.55
C SER A 6 14.44 -11.52 12.62
N ASP A 7 15.68 -11.02 12.58
CA ASP A 7 16.16 -9.98 13.50
C ASP A 7 15.46 -8.63 13.24
N GLU A 8 15.31 -8.22 11.98
CA GLU A 8 14.54 -7.02 11.64
C GLU A 8 13.06 -7.15 12.05
N ALA A 9 12.47 -8.33 11.89
CA ALA A 9 11.11 -8.61 12.38
C ALA A 9 11.01 -8.56 13.92
N ARG A 10 12.05 -9.00 14.63
CA ARG A 10 12.11 -8.91 16.09
C ARG A 10 12.22 -7.46 16.54
N LYS A 11 13.10 -6.66 15.91
CA LYS A 11 13.21 -5.21 16.16
C LYS A 11 11.86 -4.53 15.94
N HIS A 12 11.21 -4.80 14.83
CA HIS A 12 9.91 -4.20 14.50
C HIS A 12 8.84 -4.51 15.56
N ARG A 13 8.76 -5.75 16.05
CA ARG A 13 7.83 -6.14 17.12
C ARG A 13 8.17 -5.56 18.49
N ALA A 14 9.40 -5.15 18.72
CA ALA A 14 9.82 -4.52 19.98
C ALA A 14 9.32 -3.07 20.11
N PHE A 15 8.84 -2.45 19.05
CA PHE A 15 8.38 -1.06 19.05
C PHE A 15 6.90 -0.98 19.50
N ARG A 16 6.66 -0.27 20.61
CA ARG A 16 5.30 -0.10 21.16
C ARG A 16 4.35 0.61 20.19
N GLU A 17 4.85 1.58 19.45
CA GLU A 17 4.07 2.36 18.46
C GLU A 17 3.49 1.48 17.35
N VAL A 18 4.21 0.45 16.97
CA VAL A 18 3.77 -0.51 15.97
C VAL A 18 2.56 -1.31 16.48
N TRP A 19 2.58 -1.72 17.74
CA TRP A 19 1.43 -2.41 18.35
C TRP A 19 0.21 -1.51 18.48
N VAL A 20 0.41 -0.24 18.84
CA VAL A 20 -0.69 0.76 18.85
C VAL A 20 -1.24 0.94 17.44
N ALA A 21 -0.38 1.03 16.42
CA ALA A 21 -0.81 1.12 15.04
C ALA A 21 -1.60 -0.12 14.58
N TYR A 22 -1.18 -1.32 14.97
CA TYR A 22 -1.92 -2.55 14.66
C TYR A 22 -3.28 -2.59 15.36
N LEU A 23 -3.37 -2.15 16.60
CA LEU A 23 -4.63 -2.08 17.33
C LEU A 23 -5.59 -1.08 16.69
N LEU A 24 -5.13 0.13 16.42
CA LEU A 24 -5.92 1.17 15.76
C LEU A 24 -6.31 0.75 14.34
N GLY A 25 -5.37 0.17 13.60
CA GLY A 25 -5.62 -0.37 12.26
C GLY A 25 -6.62 -1.51 12.26
N GLY A 26 -6.53 -2.41 13.23
CA GLY A 26 -7.49 -3.49 13.41
C GLY A 26 -8.89 -2.99 13.73
N LEU A 27 -9.01 -1.98 14.62
CA LEU A 27 -10.28 -1.32 14.92
C LEU A 27 -10.86 -0.62 13.68
N TYR A 28 -10.04 0.09 12.92
CA TYR A 28 -10.46 0.73 11.69
C TYR A 28 -10.96 -0.27 10.64
N LEU A 29 -10.26 -1.40 10.48
CA LEU A 29 -10.67 -2.47 9.59
C LEU A 29 -12.01 -3.09 10.04
N LEU A 30 -12.17 -3.39 11.33
CA LEU A 30 -13.42 -3.93 11.88
C LEU A 30 -14.60 -2.97 11.70
N LEU A 31 -14.40 -1.67 11.92
CA LEU A 31 -15.42 -0.65 11.67
C LEU A 31 -15.79 -0.58 10.19
N GLY A 32 -14.79 -0.60 9.29
CA GLY A 32 -15.05 -0.63 7.85
C GLY A 32 -15.86 -1.85 7.41
N LEU A 33 -15.49 -3.04 7.89
CA LEU A 33 -16.21 -4.28 7.60
C LEU A 33 -17.63 -4.27 8.20
N TYR A 34 -17.79 -3.71 9.41
CA TYR A 34 -19.10 -3.57 10.03
C TYR A 34 -20.02 -2.64 9.25
N THR A 35 -19.52 -1.50 8.79
CA THR A 35 -20.32 -0.57 7.97
C THR A 35 -20.75 -1.22 6.66
N GLU A 36 -19.88 -1.95 5.99
CA GLU A 36 -20.24 -2.70 4.78
C GLU A 36 -21.35 -3.71 5.01
N ILE A 37 -21.23 -4.54 6.06
CA ILE A 37 -22.25 -5.54 6.38
C ILE A 37 -23.58 -4.85 6.72
N SER A 38 -23.52 -3.74 7.47
CA SER A 38 -24.70 -2.96 7.85
C SER A 38 -25.41 -2.37 6.62
N GLU A 39 -24.65 -1.78 5.69
CA GLU A 39 -25.18 -1.23 4.45
C GLU A 39 -25.79 -2.31 3.56
N GLN A 40 -25.15 -3.47 3.45
CA GLN A 40 -25.67 -4.59 2.67
C GLN A 40 -26.94 -5.21 3.26
N ASN A 41 -27.08 -5.25 4.60
CA ASN A 41 -28.28 -5.74 5.24
C ASN A 41 -29.50 -4.84 5.01
N TYR A 42 -29.30 -3.53 4.85
CA TYR A 42 -30.38 -2.60 4.46
C TYR A 42 -30.82 -2.80 3.00
N SER A 43 -30.00 -3.42 2.21
CA SER A 43 -30.23 -3.64 0.78
C SER A 43 -30.51 -5.11 0.45
N ALA A 44 -31.53 -5.71 1.12
CA ALA A 44 -32.02 -7.07 0.81
C ALA A 44 -32.43 -7.27 -0.68
N LEU A 45 -32.39 -6.22 -1.48
CA LEU A 45 -32.72 -6.16 -2.89
C LEU A 45 -31.48 -6.26 -3.81
N TYR A 46 -30.24 -6.31 -3.27
CA TYR A 46 -29.04 -6.35 -4.10
C TYR A 46 -28.75 -7.77 -4.62
N ASP A 47 -28.57 -7.85 -5.93
CA ASP A 47 -28.07 -9.04 -6.63
C ASP A 47 -26.67 -9.43 -6.13
N ALA A 48 -26.29 -10.71 -6.28
CA ALA A 48 -24.99 -11.24 -5.91
C ALA A 48 -23.81 -10.42 -6.48
N GLN A 49 -23.98 -9.86 -7.69
CA GLN A 49 -22.97 -9.02 -8.32
C GLN A 49 -22.77 -7.66 -7.63
N GLN A 50 -23.82 -7.06 -7.10
CA GLN A 50 -23.76 -5.80 -6.37
C GLN A 50 -23.04 -5.95 -5.02
N LYS A 51 -23.14 -7.13 -4.38
CA LYS A 51 -22.38 -7.45 -3.16
C LYS A 51 -20.88 -7.45 -3.41
N TRP A 52 -20.42 -7.96 -4.56
CA TRP A 52 -19.02 -7.93 -4.95
C TRP A 52 -18.47 -6.52 -5.17
N TRP A 53 -19.31 -5.58 -5.60
CA TRP A 53 -18.91 -4.19 -5.73
C TRP A 53 -18.51 -3.58 -4.37
N PHE A 54 -19.21 -3.89 -3.28
CA PHE A 54 -18.83 -3.45 -1.93
C PHE A 54 -17.46 -3.99 -1.52
N VAL A 55 -17.19 -5.27 -1.75
CA VAL A 55 -15.86 -5.86 -1.49
C VAL A 55 -14.76 -5.12 -2.26
N GLN A 56 -15.04 -4.78 -3.51
CA GLN A 56 -14.09 -4.07 -4.38
C GLN A 56 -13.86 -2.61 -3.91
N GLN A 57 -14.90 -1.95 -3.46
CA GLN A 57 -14.80 -0.59 -2.87
C GLN A 57 -14.02 -0.58 -1.57
N ASN A 58 -14.20 -1.59 -0.71
CA ASN A 58 -13.48 -1.69 0.53
C ASN A 58 -11.98 -1.80 0.33
N ILE A 59 -11.55 -2.62 -0.63
CA ILE A 59 -10.13 -2.73 -0.99
C ILE A 59 -9.56 -1.35 -1.35
N ARG A 60 -10.30 -0.58 -2.12
CA ARG A 60 -9.88 0.74 -2.59
C ARG A 60 -9.85 1.79 -1.47
N SER A 61 -10.87 1.86 -0.65
CA SER A 61 -11.02 2.90 0.38
C SER A 61 -10.27 2.54 1.67
N TYR A 62 -10.76 1.54 2.38
CA TYR A 62 -10.22 1.15 3.69
C TYR A 62 -8.86 0.45 3.57
N GLY A 63 -8.70 -0.43 2.57
CA GLY A 63 -7.48 -1.19 2.37
C GLY A 63 -6.29 -0.30 2.06
N ALA A 64 -6.45 0.69 1.19
CA ALA A 64 -5.40 1.64 0.84
C ALA A 64 -4.99 2.51 2.03
N THR A 65 -5.96 3.09 2.73
CA THR A 65 -5.72 3.97 3.88
C THR A 65 -5.03 3.23 5.01
N LEU A 66 -5.52 2.02 5.33
CA LEU A 66 -4.93 1.19 6.37
C LEU A 66 -3.51 0.75 6.01
N THR A 67 -3.29 0.35 4.76
CA THR A 67 -1.94 -0.01 4.28
C THR A 67 -0.99 1.17 4.42
N ALA A 68 -1.38 2.36 3.95
CA ALA A 68 -0.54 3.55 4.06
C ALA A 68 -0.22 3.91 5.51
N PHE A 69 -1.23 3.86 6.39
CA PHE A 69 -1.05 4.13 7.82
C PHE A 69 -0.07 3.16 8.48
N LEU A 70 -0.23 1.85 8.28
CA LEU A 70 0.65 0.84 8.88
C LEU A 70 2.09 0.94 8.34
N LEU A 71 2.26 1.25 7.05
CA LEU A 71 3.58 1.47 6.46
C LEU A 71 4.24 2.74 7.02
N ALA A 72 3.49 3.86 7.10
CA ALA A 72 4.00 5.14 7.58
C ALA A 72 4.45 5.07 9.06
N VAL A 73 3.76 4.28 9.90
CA VAL A 73 4.16 4.10 11.31
C VAL A 73 5.25 3.05 11.46
N GLY A 74 5.14 1.92 10.74
CA GLY A 74 6.01 0.77 10.96
C GLY A 74 7.41 0.89 10.35
N LEU A 75 7.55 1.45 9.15
CA LEU A 75 8.81 1.41 8.41
C LEU A 75 9.84 2.48 8.80
N PRO A 76 9.50 3.74 9.13
CA PRO A 76 10.50 4.75 9.44
C PRO A 76 11.42 4.32 10.56
N ARG A 77 10.88 3.75 11.63
CA ARG A 77 11.63 3.31 12.78
C ARG A 77 12.58 2.16 12.48
N LEU A 78 12.20 1.26 11.57
CA LEU A 78 13.07 0.19 11.10
C LEU A 78 14.42 0.71 10.56
N VAL A 79 14.41 1.88 9.94
CA VAL A 79 15.60 2.51 9.34
C VAL A 79 16.29 3.44 10.33
N CYS A 80 15.52 4.21 11.14
CA CYS A 80 16.04 5.24 12.02
C CYS A 80 16.57 4.69 13.35
N CYS A 81 16.11 3.51 13.81
CA CYS A 81 16.44 2.97 15.14
C CYS A 81 17.95 2.85 15.37
N GLU A 82 18.73 2.47 14.38
CA GLU A 82 20.18 2.30 14.53
C GLU A 82 20.86 3.62 14.86
N LYS A 83 20.40 4.74 14.28
CA LYS A 83 20.92 6.08 14.59
C LYS A 83 20.37 6.60 15.91
N GLU A 84 19.09 6.40 16.20
CA GLU A 84 18.45 6.86 17.43
C GLU A 84 19.03 6.16 18.66
N TYR A 85 19.37 4.88 18.54
CA TYR A 85 20.03 4.11 19.61
C TYR A 85 21.56 4.16 19.56
N ARG A 86 22.17 4.95 18.65
CA ARG A 86 23.63 5.09 18.48
C ARG A 86 24.33 3.76 18.20
N THR A 87 23.65 2.82 17.54
CA THR A 87 24.20 1.50 17.19
C THR A 87 24.70 1.45 15.74
N ASP A 88 24.58 2.54 14.99
CA ASP A 88 25.00 2.64 13.59
C ASP A 88 26.49 2.33 13.40
N ASN A 89 27.37 2.76 14.32
CA ASN A 89 28.78 2.42 14.28
C ASN A 89 29.04 0.92 14.49
N LEU A 90 28.30 0.27 15.39
CA LEU A 90 28.41 -1.17 15.64
C LEU A 90 27.98 -1.97 14.40
N VAL A 91 26.89 -1.55 13.76
CA VAL A 91 26.41 -2.17 12.51
C VAL A 91 27.41 -1.91 11.39
N GLY A 92 28.02 -0.72 11.31
CA GLY A 92 29.00 -0.35 10.30
C GLY A 92 30.31 -1.12 10.40
N THR A 93 30.79 -1.41 11.60
CA THR A 93 32.03 -2.15 11.86
C THR A 93 31.87 -3.67 11.82
N ALA A 94 30.64 -4.19 11.96
CA ALA A 94 30.38 -5.61 11.87
C ALA A 94 30.70 -6.15 10.47
N ALA A 95 31.39 -7.28 10.38
CA ALA A 95 31.89 -7.87 9.14
C ALA A 95 30.79 -8.09 8.08
N LEU A 96 29.56 -8.36 8.52
CA LEU A 96 28.38 -8.54 7.65
C LEU A 96 27.42 -7.35 7.68
N GLY A 97 27.52 -6.45 8.65
CA GLY A 97 26.53 -5.40 8.90
C GLY A 97 26.35 -4.46 7.73
N HIS A 98 27.44 -3.90 7.24
CA HIS A 98 27.41 -2.94 6.14
C HIS A 98 26.85 -3.49 4.84
N ARG A 99 27.13 -4.78 4.54
CA ARG A 99 26.82 -5.38 3.23
C ARG A 99 25.42 -5.97 3.16
N TYR A 100 24.89 -6.45 4.29
CA TYR A 100 23.64 -7.23 4.28
C TYR A 100 22.46 -6.56 4.98
N THR A 101 22.70 -5.56 5.82
CA THR A 101 21.62 -4.90 6.57
C THR A 101 20.59 -4.24 5.65
N TRP A 102 21.03 -3.55 4.59
CA TRP A 102 20.08 -2.96 3.64
C TRP A 102 19.24 -4.02 2.92
N ARG A 103 19.84 -5.17 2.59
CA ARG A 103 19.13 -6.29 1.96
C ARG A 103 18.08 -6.88 2.90
N ALA A 104 18.45 -7.04 4.18
CA ALA A 104 17.51 -7.52 5.19
C ALA A 104 16.35 -6.56 5.39
N LYS A 105 16.60 -5.25 5.47
CA LYS A 105 15.57 -4.22 5.58
C LYS A 105 14.65 -4.19 4.36
N THR A 106 15.22 -4.26 3.15
CA THR A 106 14.44 -4.34 1.91
C THR A 106 13.58 -5.59 1.87
N ALA A 107 14.16 -6.76 2.15
CA ALA A 107 13.41 -8.03 2.15
C ALA A 107 12.31 -8.05 3.22
N PHE A 108 12.61 -7.55 4.43
CA PHE A 108 11.59 -7.40 5.47
C PHE A 108 10.47 -6.46 5.02
N THR A 109 10.79 -5.33 4.39
CA THR A 109 9.79 -4.38 3.88
C THR A 109 8.85 -5.02 2.87
N VAL A 110 9.38 -5.79 1.92
CA VAL A 110 8.56 -6.53 0.94
C VAL A 110 7.63 -7.54 1.62
N LEU A 111 8.16 -8.33 2.57
CA LEU A 111 7.37 -9.29 3.32
C LEU A 111 6.32 -8.60 4.21
N TYR A 112 6.66 -7.46 4.79
CA TYR A 112 5.74 -6.66 5.60
C TYR A 112 4.58 -6.10 4.77
N CYS A 113 4.85 -5.55 3.58
CA CYS A 113 3.81 -5.12 2.64
C CYS A 113 2.91 -6.31 2.25
N ALA A 114 3.51 -7.45 1.90
CA ALA A 114 2.74 -8.65 1.53
C ALA A 114 1.85 -9.14 2.68
N ALA A 115 2.38 -9.17 3.91
CA ALA A 115 1.62 -9.60 5.09
C ALA A 115 0.43 -8.67 5.40
N ILE A 116 0.63 -7.35 5.34
CA ILE A 116 -0.45 -6.37 5.55
C ILE A 116 -1.57 -6.61 4.54
N ILE A 117 -1.23 -6.67 3.25
CA ILE A 117 -2.21 -6.81 2.18
C ILE A 117 -2.92 -8.16 2.25
N PHE A 118 -2.18 -9.22 2.55
CA PHE A 118 -2.77 -10.55 2.74
C PHE A 118 -3.79 -10.56 3.91
N ILE A 119 -3.44 -9.94 5.04
CA ILE A 119 -4.34 -9.86 6.21
C ILE A 119 -5.59 -9.04 5.88
N ILE A 120 -5.44 -7.88 5.24
CA ILE A 120 -6.57 -7.04 4.84
C ILE A 120 -7.46 -7.79 3.84
N GLY A 121 -6.85 -8.42 2.84
CA GLY A 121 -7.57 -9.18 1.82
C GLY A 121 -8.29 -10.39 2.38
N ALA A 122 -7.61 -11.18 3.20
CA ALA A 122 -8.22 -12.33 3.84
C ALA A 122 -9.37 -11.93 4.77
N ALA A 123 -9.19 -10.87 5.57
CA ALA A 123 -10.25 -10.36 6.45
C ALA A 123 -11.47 -9.90 5.65
N SER A 124 -11.27 -9.09 4.60
CA SER A 124 -12.36 -8.63 3.74
C SER A 124 -13.09 -9.79 3.07
N LEU A 125 -12.38 -10.71 2.43
CA LEU A 125 -12.99 -11.86 1.75
C LEU A 125 -13.69 -12.82 2.70
N LEU A 126 -13.09 -13.13 3.87
CA LEU A 126 -13.66 -14.06 4.83
C LEU A 126 -14.91 -13.48 5.51
N VAL A 127 -14.89 -12.20 5.87
CA VAL A 127 -16.03 -11.56 6.53
C VAL A 127 -17.20 -11.42 5.55
N ASN A 128 -16.95 -10.93 4.34
CA ASN A 128 -18.01 -10.82 3.34
C ASN A 128 -18.50 -12.18 2.87
N GLY A 129 -17.61 -13.14 2.62
CA GLY A 129 -18.00 -14.51 2.25
C GLY A 129 -18.76 -15.24 3.36
N GLY A 130 -18.42 -15.01 4.63
CA GLY A 130 -19.13 -15.56 5.79
C GLY A 130 -20.52 -14.95 6.00
N ALA A 131 -20.67 -13.63 5.73
CA ALA A 131 -21.92 -12.92 5.90
C ALA A 131 -22.91 -13.13 4.72
N PHE A 132 -22.41 -13.19 3.48
CA PHE A 132 -23.24 -13.16 2.28
C PHE A 132 -23.03 -14.33 1.31
N GLY A 133 -22.13 -15.25 1.64
CA GLY A 133 -21.72 -16.34 0.75
C GLY A 133 -20.76 -15.87 -0.36
N PHE A 134 -20.29 -16.83 -1.15
CA PHE A 134 -19.39 -16.59 -2.29
C PHE A 134 -20.12 -16.64 -3.65
N GLU A 135 -21.43 -16.52 -3.64
CA GLU A 135 -22.21 -16.47 -4.87
C GLU A 135 -21.77 -15.29 -5.75
N GLY A 136 -21.71 -15.52 -7.06
CA GLY A 136 -21.24 -14.52 -8.01
C GLY A 136 -19.72 -14.31 -8.08
N ALA A 137 -18.90 -15.06 -7.31
CA ALA A 137 -17.44 -14.94 -7.36
C ALA A 137 -16.86 -15.18 -8.76
N LEU A 138 -17.40 -16.13 -9.48
CA LEU A 138 -16.99 -16.50 -10.84
C LEU A 138 -17.81 -15.79 -11.93
N SER A 139 -18.83 -15.01 -11.55
CA SER A 139 -19.60 -14.22 -12.51
C SER A 139 -18.74 -13.08 -13.08
N PRO A 140 -18.97 -12.68 -14.35
CA PRO A 140 -18.21 -11.60 -14.97
C PRO A 140 -18.49 -10.27 -14.27
N VAL A 141 -17.44 -9.51 -13.97
CA VAL A 141 -17.52 -8.20 -13.30
C VAL A 141 -18.36 -7.19 -14.10
N THR A 142 -18.36 -7.31 -15.43
CA THR A 142 -19.15 -6.47 -16.36
C THR A 142 -20.64 -6.75 -16.32
N GLY A 143 -21.08 -7.83 -15.69
CA GLY A 143 -22.50 -8.14 -15.50
C GLY A 143 -23.19 -7.27 -14.44
N GLY A 144 -22.42 -6.55 -13.61
CA GLY A 144 -22.95 -5.64 -12.60
C GLY A 144 -23.26 -4.25 -13.16
N VAL A 145 -24.27 -3.59 -12.58
CA VAL A 145 -24.73 -2.25 -12.99
C VAL A 145 -23.60 -1.20 -12.99
N TYR A 146 -22.63 -1.34 -12.07
CA TYR A 146 -21.54 -0.37 -11.90
C TYR A 146 -20.41 -0.50 -12.93
N PHE A 147 -20.30 -1.63 -13.62
CA PHE A 147 -19.23 -1.90 -14.58
C PHE A 147 -19.77 -2.26 -15.98
N ALA A 148 -21.08 -2.15 -16.19
CA ALA A 148 -21.71 -2.53 -17.46
C ALA A 148 -21.14 -1.77 -18.67
N ASP A 149 -20.80 -0.48 -18.48
CA ASP A 149 -20.26 0.39 -19.53
C ASP A 149 -18.72 0.53 -19.48
N THR A 150 -18.05 -0.30 -18.69
CA THR A 150 -16.59 -0.23 -18.59
C THR A 150 -15.92 -1.12 -19.63
N ALA A 151 -14.82 -0.64 -20.22
CA ALA A 151 -13.99 -1.41 -21.15
C ALA A 151 -13.16 -2.51 -20.44
N LEU A 152 -13.64 -3.02 -19.31
CA LEU A 152 -13.01 -4.14 -18.60
C LEU A 152 -13.19 -5.42 -19.40
N PRO A 153 -12.16 -6.26 -19.50
CA PRO A 153 -12.32 -7.58 -20.09
C PRO A 153 -13.29 -8.42 -19.26
N PRO A 154 -13.90 -9.44 -19.82
CA PRO A 154 -14.80 -10.36 -19.14
C PRO A 154 -14.01 -11.23 -18.15
N MET A 155 -13.59 -10.62 -17.02
CA MET A 155 -12.98 -11.33 -15.91
C MET A 155 -14.00 -11.54 -14.79
N SER A 156 -13.79 -12.56 -13.97
CA SER A 156 -14.64 -12.81 -12.82
C SER A 156 -14.43 -11.77 -11.71
N ASN A 157 -15.43 -11.59 -10.84
CA ASN A 157 -15.33 -10.72 -9.67
C ASN A 157 -14.12 -11.05 -8.79
N LEU A 158 -13.85 -12.34 -8.58
CA LEU A 158 -12.69 -12.79 -7.80
C LEU A 158 -11.37 -12.42 -8.49
N ALA A 159 -11.26 -12.58 -9.81
CA ALA A 159 -10.08 -12.20 -10.58
C ALA A 159 -9.85 -10.69 -10.54
N TYR A 160 -10.92 -9.89 -10.58
CA TYR A 160 -10.85 -8.44 -10.45
C TYR A 160 -10.37 -8.01 -9.05
N CYS A 161 -10.87 -8.64 -7.98
CA CYS A 161 -10.36 -8.42 -6.62
C CYS A 161 -8.87 -8.78 -6.52
N ALA A 162 -8.44 -9.91 -7.07
CA ALA A 162 -7.03 -10.29 -7.08
C ALA A 162 -6.15 -9.26 -7.80
N LEU A 163 -6.64 -8.70 -8.90
CA LEU A 163 -5.97 -7.62 -9.61
C LEU A 163 -5.86 -6.35 -8.76
N GLN A 164 -6.95 -5.96 -8.07
CA GLN A 164 -6.95 -4.82 -7.16
C GLN A 164 -5.94 -5.00 -6.03
N TYR A 165 -5.84 -6.20 -5.44
CA TYR A 165 -4.80 -6.50 -4.43
C TYR A 165 -3.39 -6.44 -5.03
N GLY A 166 -3.22 -6.87 -6.27
CA GLY A 166 -1.96 -6.73 -7.00
C GLY A 166 -1.53 -5.26 -7.14
N PHE A 167 -2.45 -4.37 -7.54
CA PHE A 167 -2.19 -2.93 -7.62
C PHE A 167 -1.96 -2.31 -6.25
N LEU A 168 -2.71 -2.71 -5.22
CA LEU A 168 -2.49 -2.26 -3.86
C LEU A 168 -1.09 -2.67 -3.37
N PHE A 169 -0.62 -3.86 -3.72
CA PHE A 169 0.73 -4.33 -3.40
C PHE A 169 1.81 -3.51 -4.11
N LEU A 170 1.65 -3.21 -5.39
CA LEU A 170 2.58 -2.33 -6.11
C LEU A 170 2.61 -0.93 -5.48
N GLY A 171 1.46 -0.36 -5.16
CA GLY A 171 1.35 0.93 -4.47
C GLY A 171 1.99 0.92 -3.09
N ALA A 172 1.80 -0.17 -2.32
CA ALA A 172 2.41 -0.35 -1.02
C ALA A 172 3.94 -0.44 -1.11
N LEU A 173 4.47 -1.18 -2.08
CA LEU A 173 5.93 -1.27 -2.30
C LEU A 173 6.53 0.07 -2.72
N TYR A 174 5.83 0.82 -3.57
CA TYR A 174 6.24 2.15 -4.01
C TYR A 174 6.27 3.11 -2.80
N PHE A 175 5.20 3.16 -2.03
CA PHE A 175 5.16 4.01 -0.83
C PHE A 175 6.19 3.58 0.22
N ALA A 176 6.41 2.28 0.38
CA ALA A 176 7.44 1.75 1.27
C ALA A 176 8.86 2.14 0.83
N GLY A 177 9.16 2.08 -0.47
CA GLY A 177 10.41 2.55 -1.04
C GLY A 177 10.67 4.03 -0.75
N PHE A 178 9.65 4.86 -0.96
CA PHE A 178 9.67 6.27 -0.59
C PHE A 178 9.95 6.48 0.91
N ILE A 179 9.25 5.76 1.79
CA ILE A 179 9.47 5.82 3.24
C ILE A 179 10.91 5.45 3.60
N LEU A 180 11.46 4.38 3.02
CA LEU A 180 12.85 3.96 3.27
C LEU A 180 13.85 5.06 2.88
N ILE A 181 13.64 5.73 1.74
CA ILE A 181 14.48 6.85 1.28
C ILE A 181 14.40 8.02 2.26
N VAL A 182 13.18 8.46 2.61
CA VAL A 182 12.96 9.58 3.53
C VAL A 182 13.57 9.27 4.89
N ALA A 183 13.35 8.07 5.42
CA ALA A 183 13.91 7.64 6.70
C ALA A 183 15.46 7.59 6.67
N ALA A 184 16.05 7.09 5.58
CA ALA A 184 17.49 7.10 5.42
C ALA A 184 18.09 8.52 5.32
N LEU A 185 17.34 9.47 4.75
CA LEU A 185 17.77 10.87 4.63
C LEU A 185 17.64 11.63 5.96
N THR A 186 16.51 11.54 6.61
CA THR A 186 16.19 12.28 7.85
C THR A 186 16.87 11.70 9.07
N ARG A 187 17.02 10.38 9.14
CA ARG A 187 17.54 9.63 10.29
C ARG A 187 16.79 9.92 11.61
N ARG A 188 15.55 10.40 11.53
CA ARG A 188 14.66 10.71 12.65
C ARG A 188 13.28 10.15 12.38
N THR A 189 12.82 9.25 13.25
CA THR A 189 11.53 8.56 13.08
C THR A 189 10.36 9.55 12.97
N ALA A 190 10.28 10.51 13.89
CA ALA A 190 9.18 11.48 13.91
C ALA A 190 9.11 12.34 12.63
N LEU A 191 10.27 12.83 12.14
CA LEU A 191 10.31 13.62 10.92
C LEU A 191 9.95 12.79 9.68
N SER A 192 10.42 11.54 9.63
CA SER A 192 10.07 10.61 8.55
C SER A 192 8.57 10.33 8.54
N LEU A 193 7.98 10.05 9.70
CA LEU A 193 6.54 9.82 9.84
C LEU A 193 5.75 11.05 9.36
N PHE A 194 6.14 12.24 9.79
CA PHE A 194 5.49 13.49 9.38
C PHE A 194 5.55 13.72 7.86
N LEU A 195 6.73 13.54 7.25
CA LEU A 195 6.92 13.73 5.82
C LEU A 195 6.16 12.68 4.99
N CYS A 196 6.23 11.41 5.40
CA CYS A 196 5.56 10.32 4.67
C CYS A 196 4.04 10.36 4.86
N GLY A 197 3.57 10.55 6.10
CA GLY A 197 2.15 10.70 6.38
C GLY A 197 1.57 11.95 5.72
N GLY A 198 2.30 13.07 5.78
CA GLY A 198 1.90 14.31 5.12
C GLY A 198 1.82 14.17 3.59
N SER A 199 2.75 13.46 2.95
CA SER A 199 2.70 13.19 1.51
C SER A 199 1.52 12.30 1.12
N TYR A 200 1.19 11.29 1.93
CA TYR A 200 -0.01 10.48 1.73
C TYR A 200 -1.29 11.33 1.83
N LEU A 201 -1.40 12.13 2.89
CA LEU A 201 -2.56 13.03 3.09
C LEU A 201 -2.69 14.07 1.97
N LEU A 202 -1.57 14.57 1.43
CA LEU A 202 -1.57 15.46 0.28
C LEU A 202 -2.17 14.77 -0.96
N PHE A 203 -1.79 13.54 -1.24
CA PHE A 203 -2.35 12.79 -2.37
C PHE A 203 -3.81 12.40 -2.14
N PHE A 204 -4.17 12.04 -0.91
CA PHE A 204 -5.55 11.76 -0.56
C PHE A 204 -6.44 13.02 -0.72
N ALA A 205 -5.98 14.17 -0.24
CA ALA A 205 -6.68 15.45 -0.43
C ALA A 205 -6.74 15.86 -1.92
N TYR A 206 -5.67 15.58 -2.69
CA TYR A 206 -5.67 15.81 -4.12
C TYR A 206 -6.73 14.97 -4.84
N SER A 207 -6.94 13.72 -4.46
CA SER A 207 -7.99 12.87 -5.04
C SER A 207 -9.38 13.43 -4.80
N ALA A 208 -9.61 14.09 -3.65
CA ALA A 208 -10.89 14.68 -3.29
C ALA A 208 -11.16 16.04 -3.97
N VAL A 209 -10.13 16.89 -4.12
CA VAL A 209 -10.31 18.31 -4.56
C VAL A 209 -9.51 18.67 -5.83
N GLY A 210 -8.78 17.73 -6.41
CA GLY A 210 -7.84 17.99 -7.51
C GLY A 210 -8.46 18.68 -8.71
N PHE A 211 -9.72 18.39 -9.05
CA PHE A 211 -10.42 19.03 -10.16
C PHE A 211 -10.78 20.50 -9.90
N GLN A 212 -10.82 20.93 -8.65
CA GLN A 212 -11.11 22.32 -8.25
C GLN A 212 -9.87 23.20 -8.16
N LEU A 213 -8.67 22.62 -8.26
CA LEU A 213 -7.42 23.35 -8.19
C LEU A 213 -7.16 24.17 -9.47
N PRO A 214 -6.51 25.33 -9.35
CA PRO A 214 -6.03 26.08 -10.50
C PRO A 214 -5.16 25.24 -11.44
N TYR A 215 -5.24 25.46 -12.74
CA TYR A 215 -4.58 24.65 -13.77
C TYR A 215 -3.07 24.46 -13.53
N PHE A 216 -2.37 25.54 -13.13
CA PHE A 216 -0.93 25.52 -12.87
C PHE A 216 -0.50 24.62 -11.69
N LEU A 217 -1.41 24.36 -10.72
CA LEU A 217 -1.19 23.40 -9.64
C LEU A 217 -1.73 22.02 -9.99
N ARG A 218 -2.88 21.97 -10.67
CA ARG A 218 -3.55 20.72 -11.02
C ARG A 218 -2.71 19.82 -11.92
N VAL A 219 -2.05 20.40 -12.93
CA VAL A 219 -1.23 19.62 -13.88
C VAL A 219 -0.03 18.95 -13.21
N PRO A 220 0.86 19.67 -12.50
CA PRO A 220 2.03 19.04 -11.87
C PRO A 220 1.65 18.10 -10.72
N LEU A 221 0.68 18.46 -9.87
CA LEU A 221 0.22 17.60 -8.79
C LEU A 221 -0.49 16.35 -9.34
N GLY A 222 -1.26 16.49 -10.41
CA GLY A 222 -1.89 15.37 -11.09
C GLY A 222 -0.89 14.41 -11.72
N ALA A 223 0.21 14.92 -12.27
CA ALA A 223 1.29 14.10 -12.78
C ALA A 223 2.00 13.32 -11.64
N LEU A 224 2.36 14.03 -10.56
CA LEU A 224 2.96 13.41 -9.38
C LEU A 224 2.04 12.35 -8.75
N TYR A 225 0.74 12.63 -8.67
CA TYR A 225 -0.25 11.70 -8.19
C TYR A 225 -0.37 10.46 -9.09
N ARG A 226 -0.52 10.65 -10.39
CA ARG A 226 -0.73 9.57 -11.37
C ARG A 226 0.47 8.64 -11.50
N PHE A 227 1.68 9.18 -11.55
CA PHE A 227 2.91 8.41 -11.71
C PHE A 227 3.60 8.09 -10.39
N GLY A 228 3.12 8.61 -9.27
CA GLY A 228 3.59 8.33 -7.93
C GLY A 228 2.83 7.18 -7.24
N PHE A 229 3.20 6.93 -5.99
CA PHE A 229 2.53 5.92 -5.18
C PHE A 229 1.04 6.20 -4.94
N GLY A 230 0.60 7.48 -4.99
CA GLY A 230 -0.81 7.86 -4.82
C GLY A 230 -1.71 7.20 -5.84
N GLY A 231 -1.34 7.22 -7.11
CA GLY A 231 -2.09 6.60 -8.18
C GLY A 231 -2.23 5.08 -8.03
N TYR A 232 -1.15 4.41 -7.62
CA TYR A 232 -1.17 2.96 -7.41
C TYR A 232 -1.83 2.57 -6.10
N LEU A 233 -1.49 3.24 -4.99
CA LEU A 233 -2.00 2.92 -3.66
C LEU A 233 -3.50 3.19 -3.54
N LEU A 234 -3.97 4.32 -4.07
CA LEU A 234 -5.39 4.69 -4.11
C LEU A 234 -6.13 4.09 -5.31
N GLN A 235 -5.44 3.38 -6.17
CA GLN A 235 -5.99 2.72 -7.38
C GLN A 235 -6.68 3.66 -8.36
N GLU A 236 -6.40 4.95 -8.29
CA GLU A 236 -6.96 5.91 -9.22
C GLU A 236 -6.26 5.92 -10.58
N SER A 237 -4.98 5.55 -10.64
CA SER A 237 -4.32 5.33 -11.93
C SER A 237 -5.00 4.26 -12.75
N TYR A 238 -5.66 3.33 -12.11
CA TYR A 238 -6.43 2.29 -12.78
C TYR A 238 -7.52 2.87 -13.67
N SER A 239 -8.32 3.82 -13.16
CA SER A 239 -9.37 4.48 -13.94
C SER A 239 -8.85 5.47 -14.99
N TRP A 240 -7.64 6.00 -14.80
CA TRP A 240 -7.05 7.00 -15.69
C TRP A 240 -6.12 6.41 -16.75
N VAL A 241 -5.45 5.29 -16.43
CA VAL A 241 -4.50 4.64 -17.34
C VAL A 241 -5.20 3.62 -18.24
N PHE A 242 -6.37 3.12 -17.83
CA PHE A 242 -7.15 2.13 -18.57
C PHE A 242 -8.53 2.61 -19.06
N PRO A 243 -8.72 3.87 -19.47
CA PRO A 243 -10.03 4.29 -19.90
C PRO A 243 -10.53 3.52 -21.15
N TYR A 244 -9.62 2.88 -21.93
CA TYR A 244 -10.03 2.40 -23.27
C TYR A 244 -9.44 1.07 -23.75
N LEU A 245 -8.32 0.56 -23.19
CA LEU A 245 -7.71 -0.67 -23.71
C LEU A 245 -7.05 -1.49 -22.60
N TRP A 246 -7.65 -2.62 -22.30
CA TRP A 246 -7.06 -3.62 -21.39
C TRP A 246 -5.70 -4.14 -21.87
N SER A 247 -5.44 -4.12 -23.16
CA SER A 247 -4.12 -4.46 -23.73
C SER A 247 -2.98 -3.63 -23.18
N ASP A 248 -3.27 -2.47 -22.59
CA ASP A 248 -2.27 -1.53 -22.08
C ASP A 248 -2.00 -1.65 -20.57
N VAL A 249 -2.66 -2.59 -19.86
CA VAL A 249 -2.45 -2.86 -18.41
C VAL A 249 -0.97 -3.09 -18.05
N TRP A 250 -0.23 -3.72 -18.93
CA TRP A 250 1.17 -4.01 -18.71
C TRP A 250 2.05 -2.74 -18.62
N LYS A 251 1.68 -1.64 -19.28
CA LYS A 251 2.46 -0.39 -19.31
C LYS A 251 2.59 0.23 -17.90
N PRO A 252 1.50 0.52 -17.15
CA PRO A 252 1.63 1.04 -15.78
C PRO A 252 2.22 0.02 -14.82
N VAL A 253 1.99 -1.28 -15.02
CA VAL A 253 2.64 -2.31 -14.19
C VAL A 253 4.16 -2.25 -14.36
N LEU A 254 4.66 -2.19 -15.60
CA LEU A 254 6.10 -2.05 -15.87
C LEU A 254 6.66 -0.73 -15.34
N LEU A 255 5.93 0.37 -15.52
CA LEU A 255 6.33 1.67 -14.96
C LEU A 255 6.43 1.60 -13.44
N GLY A 256 5.41 1.06 -12.76
CA GLY A 256 5.39 0.89 -11.31
C GLY A 256 6.55 0.03 -10.80
N ILE A 257 6.81 -1.10 -11.44
CA ILE A 257 7.95 -1.97 -11.12
C ILE A 257 9.28 -1.20 -11.32
N GLY A 258 9.42 -0.47 -12.42
CA GLY A 258 10.61 0.34 -12.70
C GLY A 258 10.85 1.40 -11.62
N MET A 259 9.81 2.08 -11.19
CA MET A 259 9.89 3.09 -10.11
C MET A 259 10.24 2.45 -8.76
N ILE A 260 9.64 1.32 -8.41
CA ILE A 260 9.96 0.58 -7.19
C ILE A 260 11.44 0.15 -7.19
N LEU A 261 11.93 -0.41 -8.30
CA LEU A 261 13.33 -0.80 -8.41
C LEU A 261 14.27 0.41 -8.28
N LEU A 262 13.91 1.55 -8.87
CA LEU A 262 14.66 2.79 -8.74
C LEU A 262 14.72 3.26 -7.28
N GLU A 263 13.62 3.24 -6.55
CA GLU A 263 13.57 3.64 -5.14
C GLU A 263 14.42 2.75 -4.25
N PHE A 264 14.31 1.43 -4.40
CA PHE A 264 15.16 0.50 -3.64
C PHE A 264 16.64 0.64 -3.99
N PHE A 265 16.96 0.94 -5.25
CA PHE A 265 18.34 1.27 -5.67
C PHE A 265 18.82 2.59 -5.04
N LEU A 266 18.00 3.63 -5.03
CA LEU A 266 18.32 4.91 -4.36
C LEU A 266 18.50 4.71 -2.86
N PHE A 267 17.61 3.96 -2.20
CA PHE A 267 17.76 3.60 -0.80
C PHE A 267 19.10 2.91 -0.54
N TRP A 268 19.46 1.91 -1.34
CA TRP A 268 20.76 1.26 -1.24
C TRP A 268 21.93 2.24 -1.38
N ARG A 269 21.91 3.14 -2.36
CA ARG A 269 22.98 4.14 -2.57
C ARG A 269 23.11 5.10 -1.39
N ILE A 270 21.99 5.60 -0.87
CA ILE A 270 21.97 6.51 0.28
C ILE A 270 22.51 5.77 1.50
N TRP A 271 22.02 4.56 1.76
CA TRP A 271 22.47 3.73 2.86
C TRP A 271 23.97 3.50 2.84
N ARG A 272 24.48 3.06 1.68
CA ARG A 272 25.91 2.78 1.48
C ARG A 272 26.80 4.02 1.71
N ARG A 273 26.38 5.20 1.28
CA ARG A 273 27.13 6.45 1.50
C ARG A 273 27.19 6.82 2.98
N LYS A 274 26.08 6.69 3.67
CA LYS A 274 25.94 7.11 5.09
C LYS A 274 26.61 6.16 6.08
N MET A 275 26.80 4.90 5.71
CA MET A 275 27.56 3.94 6.54
C MET A 275 29.06 4.05 6.34
N LYS A 276 29.55 4.79 5.34
CA LYS A 276 30.97 5.06 5.11
C LYS A 276 31.44 6.38 5.69
N ALA A 277 30.52 7.31 6.00
CA ALA A 277 30.77 8.58 6.63
C ALA A 277 30.66 8.48 8.16
#